data_9b2aa378ff2d22071d7b077f78186a30
#
_entry.id   9b2aa378ff2d22071d7b077f78186a30
#
_cell.length_a   1.000
_cell.length_b   1.000
_cell.length_c   1.000
_cell.angle_alpha   90.00
_cell.angle_beta   90.00
_cell.angle_gamma   90.00
#
_symmetry.space_group_name_H-M   'P 1'
#
loop_
_entity.id
_entity.type
_entity.pdbx_description
1 polymer ?
#
loop_
_entity_poly.entity_id
_entity_poly.type
_entity_poly.pdbx_seq_one_letter_code
_entity_poly.pdbx_strand_id
1 'polypeptide(L)'
;MKITADFTQTLEKIKPIHGVGQPPFEGTDFSMVRHLKAAAVPYSRLHDVGGAFGGNLFVDIPNIFRDFSADETDPASYDFAFTDLLLSALVSNGVEPFFRLGVTIENHRSVRAYRIDPPTDYGKWARICEHIVRHYTRGWANGFFYTVNYWEIWNEPDNYETPEENQMWTGSPMDYYRLYEVASKHLKACFPHLKIGGYASCGFYALTGADNSRSASSPRMEYFLDFFDGFMDYVAKNNCPLDFFSWHSYAEIQDNVRWAAYVRDRLDSAGFAWAEHTLNEWNCHPELKGTFRHGALTAGMLLALQKTSLDSTMFYDAGYGLSMYRSLFEPVTKKLYPAYYSIFAFGKLYTLGTRAKTSPDAAGVYSLAAVNGEGKAALVIANTNDSPVELELELMGADAPEKVMQVSEGCLWQEAALPKVLEANSFICLEAQMKN
;
A
#
# COMPACT_ATOMS: atom_id res chain seq x y z
N MET A 1 -8.95 20.59 23.36
CA MET A 1 -9.43 20.56 21.95
C MET A 1 -10.81 19.94 21.92
N LYS A 2 -11.76 20.53 21.16
CA LYS A 2 -13.07 19.93 20.95
C LYS A 2 -13.09 19.15 19.63
N ILE A 3 -13.52 17.88 19.69
CA ILE A 3 -13.79 17.03 18.53
C ILE A 3 -15.27 16.67 18.53
N THR A 4 -15.93 16.96 17.42
CA THR A 4 -17.34 16.56 17.20
C THR A 4 -17.36 15.47 16.14
N ALA A 5 -18.01 14.34 16.43
CA ALA A 5 -18.36 13.31 15.45
C ALA A 5 -19.89 13.31 15.27
N ASP A 6 -20.35 13.64 14.08
CA ASP A 6 -21.78 13.68 13.76
C ASP A 6 -22.13 12.45 12.91
N PHE A 7 -22.64 11.44 13.57
CA PHE A 7 -23.04 10.18 12.96
C PHE A 7 -24.33 10.26 12.14
N THR A 8 -25.07 11.38 12.25
CA THR A 8 -26.26 11.62 11.43
C THR A 8 -25.93 12.17 10.04
N GLN A 9 -24.68 12.68 9.86
CA GLN A 9 -24.20 13.20 8.59
C GLN A 9 -23.20 12.20 7.96
N THR A 10 -23.71 11.38 7.05
CA THR A 10 -22.90 10.43 6.29
C THR A 10 -22.26 11.10 5.08
N LEU A 11 -21.06 10.64 4.74
CA LEU A 11 -20.25 11.10 3.62
C LEU A 11 -19.97 9.92 2.66
N GLU A 12 -18.80 9.93 2.02
CA GLU A 12 -18.36 8.87 1.13
C GLU A 12 -18.07 7.55 1.89
N LYS A 13 -17.84 6.48 1.14
CA LYS A 13 -17.41 5.19 1.71
C LYS A 13 -16.01 5.29 2.33
N ILE A 14 -15.78 4.52 3.38
CA ILE A 14 -14.42 4.28 3.86
C ILE A 14 -13.66 3.51 2.79
N LYS A 15 -12.53 4.08 2.35
CA LYS A 15 -11.68 3.53 1.29
C LYS A 15 -10.74 2.45 1.84
N PRO A 16 -10.18 1.59 0.98
CA PRO A 16 -9.20 0.57 1.35
C PRO A 16 -7.80 1.19 1.58
N ILE A 17 -7.69 2.11 2.56
CA ILE A 17 -6.46 2.88 2.86
C ILE A 17 -5.49 2.09 3.76
N HIS A 18 -5.89 0.96 4.33
CA HIS A 18 -5.11 0.14 5.26
C HIS A 18 -4.64 -1.19 4.65
N GLY A 19 -4.37 -1.20 3.34
CA GLY A 19 -3.62 -2.27 2.70
C GLY A 19 -2.20 -2.36 3.24
N VAL A 20 -1.48 -3.43 2.91
CA VAL A 20 -0.10 -3.64 3.33
C VAL A 20 0.78 -4.11 2.16
N GLY A 21 2.05 -3.75 2.18
CA GLY A 21 3.09 -4.41 1.39
C GLY A 21 3.55 -5.67 2.12
N GLN A 22 3.97 -6.67 1.37
CA GLN A 22 4.52 -7.94 1.86
C GLN A 22 3.69 -8.62 2.96
N PRO A 23 3.13 -9.81 2.73
CA PRO A 23 2.41 -10.53 3.78
C PRO A 23 3.36 -11.08 4.84
N PRO A 24 2.90 -11.26 6.10
CA PRO A 24 3.71 -11.85 7.15
C PRO A 24 3.79 -13.37 7.01
N PHE A 25 4.98 -13.89 6.70
CA PHE A 25 5.25 -15.32 6.70
C PHE A 25 6.71 -15.61 7.04
N GLU A 26 7.00 -16.85 7.43
CA GLU A 26 8.34 -17.34 7.73
C GLU A 26 8.51 -18.73 7.13
N GLY A 27 9.41 -18.88 6.16
CA GLY A 27 9.56 -20.11 5.41
C GLY A 27 8.26 -20.48 4.68
N THR A 28 7.61 -21.55 5.10
CA THR A 28 6.29 -21.99 4.62
C THR A 28 5.16 -21.77 5.65
N ASP A 29 5.45 -21.08 6.76
CA ASP A 29 4.45 -20.75 7.79
C ASP A 29 3.77 -19.42 7.44
N PHE A 30 2.52 -19.50 7.00
CA PHE A 30 1.66 -18.36 6.73
C PHE A 30 0.68 -18.05 7.88
N SER A 31 0.87 -18.62 9.06
CA SER A 31 -0.07 -18.50 10.18
C SER A 31 -0.33 -17.06 10.62
N MET A 32 0.65 -16.16 10.42
CA MET A 32 0.55 -14.74 10.77
C MET A 32 -0.38 -13.94 9.83
N VAL A 33 -0.72 -14.46 8.66
CA VAL A 33 -1.68 -13.82 7.72
C VAL A 33 -3.07 -13.66 8.35
N ARG A 34 -3.42 -14.50 9.34
CA ARG A 34 -4.65 -14.33 10.14
C ARG A 34 -4.80 -12.93 10.77
N HIS A 35 -3.69 -12.26 11.07
CA HIS A 35 -3.72 -10.92 11.64
C HIS A 35 -4.15 -9.87 10.60
N LEU A 36 -3.84 -10.06 9.31
CA LEU A 36 -4.34 -9.22 8.24
C LEU A 36 -5.86 -9.40 8.10
N LYS A 37 -6.35 -10.64 8.13
CA LYS A 37 -7.79 -10.93 8.17
C LYS A 37 -8.48 -10.28 9.35
N ALA A 38 -7.91 -10.39 10.56
CA ALA A 38 -8.49 -9.79 11.77
C ALA A 38 -8.58 -8.26 11.68
N ALA A 39 -7.64 -7.62 11.00
CA ALA A 39 -7.62 -6.19 10.74
C ALA A 39 -8.42 -5.78 9.48
N ALA A 40 -9.14 -6.70 8.86
CA ALA A 40 -9.88 -6.50 7.60
C ALA A 40 -9.03 -5.85 6.49
N VAL A 41 -7.74 -6.19 6.43
CA VAL A 41 -6.80 -5.66 5.42
C VAL A 41 -7.30 -6.05 4.02
N PRO A 42 -7.56 -5.09 3.11
CA PRO A 42 -8.15 -5.38 1.81
C PRO A 42 -7.13 -5.94 0.81
N TYR A 43 -5.92 -5.40 0.81
CA TYR A 43 -4.88 -5.72 -0.18
C TYR A 43 -3.54 -6.03 0.46
N SER A 44 -2.79 -6.96 -0.16
CA SER A 44 -1.35 -7.12 0.08
C SER A 44 -0.58 -6.97 -1.22
N ARG A 45 0.26 -5.92 -1.32
CA ARG A 45 1.13 -5.71 -2.48
C ARG A 45 2.32 -6.65 -2.43
N LEU A 46 2.56 -7.33 -3.54
CA LEU A 46 3.59 -8.36 -3.68
C LEU A 46 4.87 -7.77 -4.30
N HIS A 47 5.60 -6.99 -3.51
CA HIS A 47 6.94 -6.51 -3.82
C HIS A 47 7.88 -6.90 -2.68
N ASP A 48 9.16 -7.18 -2.96
CA ASP A 48 10.16 -7.66 -1.99
C ASP A 48 9.74 -8.91 -1.19
N VAL A 49 8.89 -9.73 -1.75
CA VAL A 49 8.40 -10.93 -1.11
C VAL A 49 9.39 -12.07 -1.37
N GLY A 50 10.23 -12.33 -0.39
CA GLY A 50 11.20 -13.43 -0.42
C GLY A 50 10.53 -14.79 -0.20
N GLY A 51 11.10 -15.83 -0.82
CA GLY A 51 10.63 -17.20 -0.69
C GLY A 51 11.08 -17.91 0.58
N ALA A 52 10.61 -19.15 0.72
CA ALA A 52 11.01 -20.06 1.79
C ALA A 52 12.53 -20.27 1.78
N PHE A 53 13.12 -20.34 2.97
CA PHE A 53 14.56 -20.62 3.19
C PHE A 53 15.50 -19.55 2.60
N GLY A 54 15.01 -18.33 2.33
CA GLY A 54 15.79 -17.23 1.78
C GLY A 54 16.24 -17.48 0.33
N GLY A 55 17.22 -16.75 -0.10
CA GLY A 55 17.79 -16.92 -1.43
C GLY A 55 16.93 -16.35 -2.54
N ASN A 56 16.64 -17.14 -3.52
CA ASN A 56 16.25 -16.68 -4.84
C ASN A 56 14.79 -16.95 -5.20
N LEU A 57 13.93 -17.22 -4.23
CA LEU A 57 12.52 -17.53 -4.44
C LEU A 57 11.66 -16.32 -4.11
N PHE A 58 11.62 -15.37 -5.05
CA PHE A 58 10.78 -14.17 -4.96
C PHE A 58 9.56 -14.30 -5.87
N VAL A 59 8.54 -13.49 -5.65
CA VAL A 59 7.39 -13.31 -6.54
C VAL A 59 7.81 -12.44 -7.74
N ASP A 60 8.89 -12.78 -8.37
CA ASP A 60 9.48 -12.01 -9.46
C ASP A 60 9.33 -12.75 -10.79
N ILE A 61 9.14 -12.00 -11.87
CA ILE A 61 9.04 -12.59 -13.21
C ILE A 61 10.23 -13.51 -13.52
N PRO A 62 11.51 -13.10 -13.29
CA PRO A 62 12.66 -13.97 -13.55
C PRO A 62 12.81 -15.12 -12.54
N ASN A 63 12.01 -15.20 -11.51
CA ASN A 63 11.94 -16.37 -10.63
C ASN A 63 10.83 -17.34 -11.06
N ILE A 64 9.71 -16.81 -11.55
CA ILE A 64 8.59 -17.61 -12.08
C ILE A 64 8.97 -18.17 -13.46
N PHE A 65 9.53 -17.35 -14.35
CA PHE A 65 9.96 -17.73 -15.70
C PHE A 65 11.47 -17.48 -15.84
N ARG A 66 12.29 -18.50 -15.56
CA ARG A 66 13.74 -18.33 -15.33
C ARG A 66 14.57 -18.20 -16.59
N ASP A 67 14.19 -18.89 -17.65
CA ASP A 67 14.89 -18.89 -18.94
C ASP A 67 14.09 -18.10 -19.96
N PHE A 68 14.53 -16.85 -20.22
CA PHE A 68 13.85 -15.99 -21.18
C PHE A 68 13.89 -16.54 -22.62
N SER A 69 14.76 -17.52 -22.94
CA SER A 69 14.80 -18.19 -24.25
C SER A 69 13.76 -19.32 -24.37
N ALA A 70 13.22 -19.82 -23.25
CA ALA A 70 12.22 -20.90 -23.24
C ALA A 70 10.90 -20.46 -23.91
N ASP A 71 10.08 -21.43 -24.27
CA ASP A 71 8.74 -21.19 -24.83
C ASP A 71 7.79 -20.69 -23.73
N GLU A 72 7.31 -19.47 -23.85
CA GLU A 72 6.38 -18.87 -22.90
C GLU A 72 4.98 -19.47 -22.92
N THR A 73 4.63 -20.30 -23.92
CA THR A 73 3.35 -21.01 -23.99
C THR A 73 3.41 -22.38 -23.31
N ASP A 74 4.61 -22.89 -23.01
CA ASP A 74 4.80 -24.16 -22.32
C ASP A 74 4.69 -23.97 -20.79
N PRO A 75 3.70 -24.58 -20.11
CA PRO A 75 3.60 -24.57 -18.65
C PRO A 75 4.87 -25.03 -17.92
N ALA A 76 5.66 -25.93 -18.52
CA ALA A 76 6.89 -26.41 -17.90
C ALA A 76 8.01 -25.35 -17.81
N SER A 77 7.87 -24.23 -18.52
CA SER A 77 8.79 -23.10 -18.46
C SER A 77 8.59 -22.23 -17.20
N TYR A 78 7.54 -22.47 -16.41
CA TYR A 78 7.16 -21.67 -15.23
C TYR A 78 7.36 -22.45 -13.93
N ASP A 79 7.77 -21.74 -12.88
CA ASP A 79 7.81 -22.25 -11.51
C ASP A 79 6.90 -21.41 -10.62
N PHE A 80 5.69 -21.89 -10.39
CA PHE A 80 4.69 -21.23 -9.55
C PHE A 80 4.71 -21.68 -8.09
N ALA A 81 5.53 -22.67 -7.72
CA ALA A 81 5.42 -23.40 -6.45
C ALA A 81 5.37 -22.48 -5.21
N PHE A 82 6.25 -21.48 -5.13
CA PHE A 82 6.26 -20.54 -4.02
C PHE A 82 5.08 -19.54 -4.10
N THR A 83 4.85 -18.98 -5.28
CA THR A 83 3.82 -17.95 -5.50
C THR A 83 2.42 -18.52 -5.28
N ASP A 84 2.18 -19.79 -5.61
CA ASP A 84 0.92 -20.49 -5.35
C ASP A 84 0.60 -20.59 -3.87
N LEU A 85 1.57 -20.96 -3.06
CA LEU A 85 1.41 -21.02 -1.60
C LEU A 85 1.08 -19.65 -1.01
N LEU A 86 1.79 -18.62 -1.48
CA LEU A 86 1.62 -17.25 -1.03
C LEU A 86 0.24 -16.70 -1.37
N LEU A 87 -0.17 -16.79 -2.63
CA LEU A 87 -1.48 -16.28 -3.06
C LEU A 87 -2.62 -17.06 -2.40
N SER A 88 -2.48 -18.38 -2.28
CA SER A 88 -3.47 -19.21 -1.57
C SER A 88 -3.63 -18.78 -0.11
N ALA A 89 -2.54 -18.46 0.57
CA ALA A 89 -2.59 -18.00 1.95
C ALA A 89 -3.29 -16.64 2.08
N LEU A 90 -3.04 -15.70 1.17
CA LEU A 90 -3.72 -14.40 1.15
C LEU A 90 -5.21 -14.53 0.87
N VAL A 91 -5.56 -15.19 -0.24
CA VAL A 91 -6.96 -15.32 -0.70
C VAL A 91 -7.80 -16.08 0.34
N SER A 92 -7.28 -17.16 0.95
CA SER A 92 -7.99 -17.90 2.00
C SER A 92 -8.23 -17.08 3.27
N ASN A 93 -7.49 -15.99 3.48
CA ASN A 93 -7.69 -15.05 4.57
C ASN A 93 -8.49 -13.80 4.16
N GLY A 94 -9.00 -13.75 2.92
CA GLY A 94 -9.80 -12.63 2.43
C GLY A 94 -8.99 -11.38 2.09
N VAL A 95 -7.68 -11.54 1.88
CA VAL A 95 -6.76 -10.46 1.45
C VAL A 95 -6.52 -10.60 -0.05
N GLU A 96 -6.84 -9.59 -0.82
CA GLU A 96 -6.61 -9.60 -2.27
C GLU A 96 -5.14 -9.32 -2.58
N PRO A 97 -4.45 -10.15 -3.38
CA PRO A 97 -3.12 -9.83 -3.87
C PRO A 97 -3.15 -8.62 -4.81
N PHE A 98 -2.28 -7.64 -4.56
CA PHE A 98 -1.96 -6.57 -5.51
C PHE A 98 -0.63 -6.94 -6.16
N PHE A 99 -0.67 -7.47 -7.39
CA PHE A 99 0.45 -8.19 -7.98
C PHE A 99 1.37 -7.24 -8.77
N ARG A 100 2.62 -7.09 -8.32
CA ARG A 100 3.66 -6.35 -9.03
C ARG A 100 4.37 -7.28 -10.03
N LEU A 101 4.18 -7.04 -11.32
CA LEU A 101 4.88 -7.68 -12.43
C LEU A 101 6.24 -7.01 -12.64
N GLY A 102 7.31 -7.61 -12.16
CA GLY A 102 8.64 -7.02 -12.24
C GLY A 102 9.64 -7.77 -11.36
N VAL A 103 10.54 -7.04 -10.73
CA VAL A 103 11.70 -7.55 -9.99
C VAL A 103 11.80 -6.92 -8.62
N THR A 104 12.22 -7.69 -7.63
CA THR A 104 12.55 -7.23 -6.27
C THR A 104 13.93 -6.57 -6.26
N ILE A 105 14.13 -5.54 -5.42
CA ILE A 105 15.38 -4.79 -5.34
C ILE A 105 16.58 -5.67 -4.98
N GLU A 106 16.41 -6.72 -4.19
CA GLU A 106 17.47 -7.66 -3.85
C GLU A 106 17.96 -8.47 -5.06
N ASN A 107 17.18 -8.54 -6.14
CA ASN A 107 17.54 -9.25 -7.36
C ASN A 107 18.55 -8.48 -8.23
N HIS A 108 18.75 -7.18 -8.03
CA HIS A 108 19.66 -6.39 -8.85
C HIS A 108 21.13 -6.86 -8.76
N ARG A 109 21.54 -7.42 -7.61
CA ARG A 109 22.92 -7.90 -7.37
C ARG A 109 23.13 -9.38 -7.63
N SER A 110 22.06 -10.12 -7.85
CA SER A 110 22.15 -11.57 -8.03
C SER A 110 22.26 -11.95 -9.49
N VAL A 111 22.93 -13.05 -9.78
CA VAL A 111 22.93 -13.64 -11.13
C VAL A 111 21.55 -14.19 -11.42
N ARG A 112 20.81 -13.53 -12.30
CA ARG A 112 19.46 -13.88 -12.71
C ARG A 112 19.29 -13.73 -14.21
N ALA A 113 18.31 -14.43 -14.76
CA ALA A 113 17.82 -14.09 -16.08
C ALA A 113 17.23 -12.67 -16.04
N TYR A 114 17.52 -11.90 -17.05
CA TYR A 114 16.94 -10.56 -17.34
C TYR A 114 16.53 -9.68 -16.14
N ARG A 115 17.16 -9.81 -15.04
CA ARG A 115 17.04 -9.06 -13.77
C ARG A 115 16.29 -7.72 -13.87
N ILE A 116 17.00 -6.62 -13.59
CA ILE A 116 16.52 -5.22 -13.70
C ILE A 116 16.83 -4.62 -15.08
N ASP A 117 17.41 -5.39 -15.99
CA ASP A 117 17.71 -4.93 -17.34
C ASP A 117 16.43 -4.92 -18.19
N PRO A 118 16.32 -3.99 -19.16
CA PRO A 118 15.24 -4.04 -20.14
C PRO A 118 15.16 -5.42 -20.80
N PRO A 119 13.98 -6.06 -20.83
CA PRO A 119 13.83 -7.31 -21.58
C PRO A 119 14.22 -7.13 -23.04
N THR A 120 14.93 -8.10 -23.60
CA THR A 120 15.36 -8.07 -25.02
C THR A 120 14.18 -8.13 -25.99
N ASP A 121 13.02 -8.61 -25.58
CA ASP A 121 11.74 -8.62 -26.30
C ASP A 121 10.60 -8.26 -25.34
N TYR A 122 10.08 -7.04 -25.44
CA TYR A 122 8.99 -6.55 -24.61
C TYR A 122 7.67 -7.29 -24.89
N GLY A 123 7.44 -7.73 -26.13
CA GLY A 123 6.27 -8.53 -26.47
C GLY A 123 6.29 -9.89 -25.80
N LYS A 124 7.44 -10.57 -25.77
CA LYS A 124 7.61 -11.83 -25.06
C LYS A 124 7.43 -11.64 -23.56
N TRP A 125 8.00 -10.59 -22.97
CA TRP A 125 7.81 -10.27 -21.56
C TRP A 125 6.31 -10.06 -21.23
N ALA A 126 5.58 -9.34 -22.07
CA ALA A 126 4.15 -9.14 -21.91
C ALA A 126 3.36 -10.46 -21.98
N ARG A 127 3.71 -11.40 -22.88
CA ARG A 127 3.09 -12.72 -22.97
C ARG A 127 3.43 -13.62 -21.76
N ILE A 128 4.65 -13.53 -21.23
CA ILE A 128 4.99 -14.19 -19.96
C ILE A 128 4.08 -13.66 -18.84
N CYS A 129 3.93 -12.34 -18.70
CA CYS A 129 3.02 -11.73 -17.74
C CYS A 129 1.56 -12.18 -17.96
N GLU A 130 1.11 -12.25 -19.21
CA GLU A 130 -0.22 -12.79 -19.55
C GLU A 130 -0.44 -14.19 -18.98
N HIS A 131 0.52 -15.10 -19.13
CA HIS A 131 0.39 -16.47 -18.64
C HIS A 131 0.38 -16.53 -17.11
N ILE A 132 1.11 -15.64 -16.42
CA ILE A 132 1.02 -15.50 -14.95
C ILE A 132 -0.39 -15.04 -14.55
N VAL A 133 -0.95 -14.03 -15.22
CA VAL A 133 -2.33 -13.59 -14.98
C VAL A 133 -3.32 -14.71 -15.23
N ARG A 134 -3.17 -15.47 -16.33
CA ARG A 134 -4.03 -16.62 -16.65
C ARG A 134 -3.93 -17.72 -15.60
N HIS A 135 -2.74 -17.97 -15.06
CA HIS A 135 -2.55 -18.98 -14.02
C HIS A 135 -3.39 -18.66 -12.79
N TYR A 136 -3.38 -17.44 -12.31
CA TYR A 136 -4.10 -17.06 -11.09
C TYR A 136 -5.57 -16.72 -11.28
N THR A 137 -5.99 -16.34 -12.50
CA THR A 137 -7.35 -15.86 -12.74
C THR A 137 -8.19 -16.76 -13.66
N ARG A 138 -7.56 -17.69 -14.39
CA ARG A 138 -8.23 -18.53 -15.39
C ARG A 138 -7.79 -20.00 -15.38
N GLY A 139 -7.06 -20.45 -14.38
CA GLY A 139 -6.68 -21.85 -14.19
C GLY A 139 -5.65 -22.39 -15.18
N TRP A 140 -4.95 -21.54 -15.94
CA TRP A 140 -3.89 -22.00 -16.84
C TRP A 140 -2.76 -22.72 -16.08
N ALA A 141 -2.19 -23.77 -16.66
CA ALA A 141 -1.10 -24.56 -16.06
C ALA A 141 -1.49 -25.17 -14.68
N ASN A 142 -2.68 -25.69 -14.54
CA ASN A 142 -3.28 -26.17 -13.28
C ASN A 142 -3.37 -25.09 -12.20
N GLY A 143 -3.53 -23.83 -12.59
CA GLY A 143 -3.62 -22.69 -11.70
C GLY A 143 -5.00 -22.49 -11.07
N PHE A 144 -5.33 -21.23 -10.78
CA PHE A 144 -6.45 -20.84 -9.92
C PHE A 144 -7.46 -19.95 -10.64
N PHE A 145 -8.61 -19.74 -10.00
CA PHE A 145 -9.64 -18.80 -10.41
C PHE A 145 -9.84 -17.75 -9.31
N TYR A 146 -8.74 -17.10 -8.89
CA TYR A 146 -8.76 -16.09 -7.86
C TYR A 146 -9.22 -14.72 -8.39
N THR A 147 -9.80 -13.93 -7.51
CA THR A 147 -10.00 -12.50 -7.76
C THR A 147 -8.68 -11.80 -7.46
N VAL A 148 -7.97 -11.38 -8.51
CA VAL A 148 -6.78 -10.53 -8.46
C VAL A 148 -7.02 -9.43 -9.49
N ASN A 149 -7.47 -8.28 -9.02
CA ASN A 149 -7.90 -7.20 -9.92
C ASN A 149 -6.76 -6.29 -10.36
N TYR A 150 -5.72 -6.11 -9.52
CA TYR A 150 -4.65 -5.14 -9.75
C TYR A 150 -3.35 -5.82 -10.18
N TRP A 151 -2.84 -5.40 -11.35
CA TRP A 151 -1.61 -5.87 -11.95
C TRP A 151 -0.72 -4.69 -12.28
N GLU A 152 0.33 -4.51 -11.47
CA GLU A 152 1.24 -3.37 -11.53
C GLU A 152 2.45 -3.70 -12.40
N ILE A 153 2.77 -2.84 -13.37
CA ILE A 153 3.92 -3.01 -14.25
C ILE A 153 5.12 -2.34 -13.64
N TRP A 154 6.05 -3.15 -13.13
CA TRP A 154 7.33 -2.79 -12.53
C TRP A 154 7.24 -2.19 -11.13
N ASN A 155 8.40 -1.69 -10.64
CA ASN A 155 8.59 -0.98 -9.38
C ASN A 155 9.76 -0.01 -9.51
N GLU A 156 9.56 1.26 -9.20
CA GLU A 156 10.58 2.30 -9.10
C GLU A 156 11.61 2.32 -10.26
N PRO A 157 11.18 2.32 -11.52
CA PRO A 157 12.14 2.44 -12.63
C PRO A 157 12.86 3.80 -12.62
N ASP A 158 12.30 4.77 -11.88
CA ASP A 158 12.84 6.10 -11.61
C ASP A 158 13.83 6.15 -10.42
N ASN A 159 14.26 5.01 -9.87
CA ASN A 159 15.04 4.96 -8.62
C ASN A 159 16.33 5.79 -8.67
N TYR A 160 17.01 5.83 -9.82
CA TYR A 160 18.14 6.72 -10.10
C TYR A 160 18.22 7.06 -11.60
N GLU A 161 18.79 8.25 -11.92
CA GLU A 161 18.97 8.70 -13.30
C GLU A 161 20.00 7.86 -14.07
N THR A 162 21.07 7.46 -13.38
CA THR A 162 22.14 6.67 -14.01
C THR A 162 21.89 5.16 -13.84
N PRO A 163 22.07 4.35 -14.89
CA PRO A 163 21.89 2.89 -14.81
C PRO A 163 22.76 2.21 -13.75
N GLU A 164 23.95 2.74 -13.49
CA GLU A 164 24.91 2.18 -12.53
C GLU A 164 24.44 2.33 -11.09
N GLU A 165 23.66 3.38 -10.79
CA GLU A 165 23.13 3.67 -9.45
C GLU A 165 21.71 3.16 -9.29
N ASN A 166 20.98 2.96 -10.40
CA ASN A 166 19.60 2.50 -10.38
C ASN A 166 19.53 1.01 -10.01
N GLN A 167 18.89 0.72 -8.89
CA GLN A 167 18.75 -0.63 -8.37
C GLN A 167 17.50 -1.36 -8.90
N MET A 168 16.69 -0.68 -9.70
CA MET A 168 15.41 -1.21 -10.18
C MET A 168 15.29 -1.23 -11.71
N TRP A 169 16.08 -0.42 -12.42
CA TRP A 169 16.02 -0.34 -13.88
C TRP A 169 17.33 0.17 -14.48
N THR A 170 17.94 -0.59 -15.38
CA THR A 170 19.20 -0.19 -16.05
C THR A 170 18.98 0.43 -17.42
N GLY A 171 17.74 0.43 -17.92
CA GLY A 171 17.37 1.11 -19.16
C GLY A 171 17.15 2.61 -18.99
N SER A 172 16.99 3.30 -20.11
CA SER A 172 16.54 4.70 -20.13
C SER A 172 15.08 4.83 -19.69
N PRO A 173 14.60 6.02 -19.32
CA PRO A 173 13.17 6.27 -19.12
C PRO A 173 12.31 5.83 -20.31
N MET A 174 12.79 6.11 -21.53
CA MET A 174 12.09 5.72 -22.76
C MET A 174 11.98 4.20 -22.92
N ASP A 175 12.95 3.42 -22.48
CA ASP A 175 12.87 1.95 -22.51
C ASP A 175 11.79 1.45 -21.57
N TYR A 176 11.65 2.07 -20.37
CA TYR A 176 10.57 1.75 -19.47
C TYR A 176 9.19 2.15 -20.04
N TYR A 177 9.06 3.34 -20.60
CA TYR A 177 7.78 3.79 -21.17
C TYR A 177 7.32 2.85 -22.30
N ARG A 178 8.24 2.36 -23.13
CA ARG A 178 7.95 1.36 -24.18
C ARG A 178 7.57 0.01 -23.60
N LEU A 179 8.26 -0.45 -22.56
CA LEU A 179 7.88 -1.69 -21.85
C LEU A 179 6.45 -1.56 -21.32
N TYR A 180 6.14 -0.43 -20.65
CA TYR A 180 4.80 -0.16 -20.13
C TYR A 180 3.75 -0.17 -21.25
N GLU A 181 4.01 0.52 -22.34
CA GLU A 181 3.10 0.55 -23.50
C GLU A 181 2.78 -0.85 -24.01
N VAL A 182 3.82 -1.64 -24.32
CA VAL A 182 3.66 -2.99 -24.86
C VAL A 182 2.92 -3.89 -23.88
N ALA A 183 3.32 -3.89 -22.61
CA ALA A 183 2.73 -4.74 -21.60
C ALA A 183 1.29 -4.33 -21.26
N SER A 184 1.03 -3.03 -21.04
CA SER A 184 -0.31 -2.56 -20.68
C SER A 184 -1.34 -2.81 -21.77
N LYS A 185 -0.98 -2.52 -23.03
CA LYS A 185 -1.85 -2.78 -24.20
C LYS A 185 -2.13 -4.27 -24.36
N HIS A 186 -1.11 -5.11 -24.25
CA HIS A 186 -1.26 -6.56 -24.35
C HIS A 186 -2.16 -7.13 -23.25
N LEU A 187 -1.85 -6.82 -22.00
CA LEU A 187 -2.60 -7.29 -20.85
C LEU A 187 -4.06 -6.80 -20.88
N LYS A 188 -4.28 -5.52 -21.23
CA LYS A 188 -5.64 -4.98 -21.30
C LYS A 188 -6.45 -5.60 -22.44
N ALA A 189 -5.83 -5.95 -23.57
CA ALA A 189 -6.49 -6.67 -24.65
C ALA A 189 -6.89 -8.08 -24.23
N CYS A 190 -6.06 -8.78 -23.45
CA CYS A 190 -6.35 -10.13 -22.93
C CYS A 190 -7.34 -10.13 -21.76
N PHE A 191 -7.33 -9.08 -20.93
CA PHE A 191 -8.08 -8.97 -19.68
C PHE A 191 -8.73 -7.58 -19.52
N PRO A 192 -9.75 -7.24 -20.30
CA PRO A 192 -10.34 -5.89 -20.30
C PRO A 192 -10.89 -5.44 -18.93
N HIS A 193 -11.28 -6.39 -18.08
CA HIS A 193 -11.88 -6.16 -16.76
C HIS A 193 -10.85 -5.96 -15.64
N LEU A 194 -9.59 -6.39 -15.84
CA LEU A 194 -8.55 -6.23 -14.85
C LEU A 194 -7.96 -4.81 -14.90
N LYS A 195 -7.49 -4.35 -13.76
CA LYS A 195 -6.82 -3.06 -13.63
C LYS A 195 -5.32 -3.21 -13.88
N ILE A 196 -4.85 -2.55 -14.91
CA ILE A 196 -3.44 -2.52 -15.32
C ILE A 196 -2.92 -1.11 -15.08
N GLY A 197 -1.80 -0.99 -14.38
CA GLY A 197 -1.23 0.30 -14.04
C GLY A 197 0.23 0.20 -13.60
N GLY A 198 0.71 1.20 -12.96
CA GLY A 198 2.09 1.34 -12.47
C GLY A 198 2.40 2.82 -12.28
N TYR A 199 3.63 3.20 -12.14
CA TYR A 199 4.86 2.38 -12.18
C TYR A 199 5.52 2.24 -10.79
N ALA A 200 4.78 2.60 -9.71
CA ALA A 200 5.34 2.62 -8.36
C ALA A 200 6.51 3.64 -8.27
N SER A 201 6.19 4.91 -8.56
CA SER A 201 7.17 6.01 -8.52
C SER A 201 7.83 6.14 -7.15
N CYS A 202 9.10 6.48 -7.09
CA CYS A 202 9.82 6.76 -5.85
C CYS A 202 9.26 7.93 -5.03
N GLY A 203 8.38 8.77 -5.60
CA GLY A 203 7.68 9.84 -4.90
C GLY A 203 8.00 11.25 -5.39
N PHE A 204 7.57 12.24 -4.61
CA PHE A 204 7.48 13.63 -5.05
C PHE A 204 8.21 14.60 -4.09
N TYR A 205 9.33 14.18 -3.51
CA TYR A 205 10.05 14.90 -2.45
C TYR A 205 10.49 16.31 -2.86
N ALA A 206 10.84 16.55 -4.12
CA ALA A 206 11.22 17.88 -4.61
C ALA A 206 10.09 18.91 -4.48
N LEU A 207 8.80 18.50 -4.50
CA LEU A 207 7.67 19.43 -4.39
C LEU A 207 7.57 20.13 -3.03
N THR A 208 8.04 19.51 -1.97
CA THR A 208 7.90 20.02 -0.60
C THR A 208 9.23 20.23 0.09
N GLY A 209 10.35 19.86 -0.53
CA GLY A 209 11.65 19.82 0.10
C GLY A 209 11.71 18.84 1.27
N ALA A 210 10.80 17.85 1.27
CA ALA A 210 10.73 16.84 2.32
C ALA A 210 12.02 16.02 2.34
N ASP A 211 12.60 15.86 3.51
CA ASP A 211 13.80 15.06 3.72
C ASP A 211 13.39 13.64 4.16
N ASN A 212 13.72 12.66 3.34
CA ASN A 212 13.63 11.26 3.71
C ASN A 212 14.98 10.70 4.20
N SER A 213 15.81 11.49 4.86
CA SER A 213 17.19 11.19 5.27
C SER A 213 18.25 11.17 4.14
N ARG A 214 17.89 11.51 2.90
CA ARG A 214 18.77 11.47 1.73
C ARG A 214 18.81 12.78 0.96
N SER A 215 18.87 13.90 1.65
CA SER A 215 18.92 15.30 1.16
C SER A 215 17.86 15.66 0.09
N ALA A 216 16.88 16.44 0.52
CA ALA A 216 15.73 16.87 -0.28
C ALA A 216 16.05 17.71 -1.53
N SER A 217 17.26 18.20 -1.68
CA SER A 217 17.72 19.01 -2.80
C SER A 217 18.67 18.29 -3.75
N SER A 218 18.65 16.96 -3.76
CA SER A 218 19.51 16.20 -4.69
C SER A 218 18.90 16.18 -6.10
N PRO A 219 19.71 16.15 -7.16
CA PRO A 219 19.26 15.96 -8.54
C PRO A 219 18.34 14.75 -8.70
N ARG A 220 18.50 13.73 -7.86
CA ARG A 220 17.64 12.54 -7.82
C ARG A 220 16.17 12.88 -7.52
N MET A 221 15.88 13.85 -6.66
CA MET A 221 14.49 14.21 -6.32
C MET A 221 13.81 14.95 -7.48
N GLU A 222 14.55 15.77 -8.22
CA GLU A 222 14.08 16.39 -9.46
C GLU A 222 13.83 15.33 -10.53
N TYR A 223 14.70 14.34 -10.67
CA TYR A 223 14.57 13.26 -11.62
C TYR A 223 13.28 12.46 -11.45
N PHE A 224 12.79 12.26 -10.23
CA PHE A 224 11.49 11.61 -10.01
C PHE A 224 10.34 12.37 -10.68
N LEU A 225 10.36 13.71 -10.61
CA LEU A 225 9.36 14.54 -11.26
C LEU A 225 9.49 14.49 -12.80
N ASP A 226 10.71 14.60 -13.31
CA ASP A 226 10.98 14.55 -14.76
C ASP A 226 10.55 13.20 -15.35
N PHE A 227 10.84 12.10 -14.63
CA PHE A 227 10.40 10.77 -15.05
C PHE A 227 8.87 10.65 -15.04
N PHE A 228 8.21 11.15 -14.01
CA PHE A 228 6.75 11.13 -13.92
C PHE A 228 6.09 11.94 -15.03
N ASP A 229 6.57 13.16 -15.26
CA ASP A 229 6.04 14.01 -16.31
C ASP A 229 6.24 13.38 -17.71
N GLY A 230 7.44 12.84 -17.96
CA GLY A 230 7.72 12.11 -19.21
C GLY A 230 6.86 10.86 -19.39
N PHE A 231 6.61 10.11 -18.30
CA PHE A 231 5.71 8.96 -18.33
C PHE A 231 4.27 9.38 -18.67
N MET A 232 3.74 10.41 -17.99
CA MET A 232 2.37 10.89 -18.23
C MET A 232 2.18 11.38 -19.65
N ASP A 233 3.14 12.14 -20.18
CA ASP A 233 3.11 12.62 -21.56
C ASP A 233 3.16 11.46 -22.57
N TYR A 234 4.00 10.45 -22.29
CA TYR A 234 4.13 9.28 -23.16
C TYR A 234 2.85 8.44 -23.20
N VAL A 235 2.28 8.09 -22.04
CA VAL A 235 1.08 7.24 -21.97
C VAL A 235 -0.14 7.94 -22.55
N ALA A 236 -0.27 9.26 -22.38
CA ALA A 236 -1.32 10.06 -23.00
C ALA A 236 -1.18 10.08 -24.52
N LYS A 237 0.02 10.41 -25.04
CA LYS A 237 0.31 10.50 -26.48
C LYS A 237 0.09 9.16 -27.21
N ASN A 238 0.46 8.05 -26.56
CA ASN A 238 0.40 6.73 -27.16
C ASN A 238 -0.89 5.96 -26.83
N ASN A 239 -1.86 6.59 -26.15
CA ASN A 239 -3.13 5.97 -25.73
C ASN A 239 -2.88 4.65 -24.97
N CYS A 240 -1.95 4.66 -24.02
CA CYS A 240 -1.68 3.49 -23.21
C CYS A 240 -2.78 3.31 -22.15
N PRO A 241 -3.24 2.08 -21.89
CA PRO A 241 -4.09 1.81 -20.72
C PRO A 241 -3.41 2.24 -19.43
N LEU A 242 -4.13 2.97 -18.58
CA LEU A 242 -3.72 3.36 -17.23
C LEU A 242 -4.96 3.34 -16.36
N ASP A 243 -5.27 2.19 -15.74
CA ASP A 243 -6.42 2.06 -14.85
C ASP A 243 -6.10 2.60 -13.45
N PHE A 244 -4.83 2.57 -13.05
CA PHE A 244 -4.33 3.21 -11.83
C PHE A 244 -2.88 3.68 -12.01
N PHE A 245 -2.54 4.76 -11.30
CA PHE A 245 -1.16 5.20 -11.10
C PHE A 245 -0.73 4.91 -9.67
N SER A 246 0.48 4.38 -9.48
CA SER A 246 1.03 4.04 -8.18
C SER A 246 2.31 4.81 -7.86
N TRP A 247 2.48 5.13 -6.58
CA TRP A 247 3.62 5.88 -6.08
C TRP A 247 3.95 5.54 -4.62
N HIS A 248 5.14 5.92 -4.17
CA HIS A 248 5.70 5.63 -2.87
C HIS A 248 5.98 6.88 -2.05
N SER A 249 6.06 6.75 -0.74
CA SER A 249 6.44 7.84 0.14
C SER A 249 6.86 7.37 1.53
N TYR A 250 7.92 7.98 2.02
CA TYR A 250 8.36 7.89 3.42
C TYR A 250 8.33 9.27 4.09
N ALA A 251 7.54 10.19 3.55
CA ALA A 251 7.42 11.57 4.03
C ALA A 251 6.36 11.71 5.13
N GLU A 252 6.28 12.93 5.67
CA GLU A 252 5.32 13.33 6.69
C GLU A 252 3.87 13.30 6.18
N ILE A 253 2.92 13.23 7.12
CA ILE A 253 1.48 13.15 6.82
C ILE A 253 1.04 14.28 5.87
N GLN A 254 1.45 15.52 6.16
CA GLN A 254 1.00 16.68 5.40
C GLN A 254 1.61 16.74 3.99
N ASP A 255 2.81 16.23 3.80
CA ASP A 255 3.41 16.12 2.47
C ASP A 255 2.67 15.11 1.62
N ASN A 256 2.31 13.95 2.19
CA ASN A 256 1.50 12.96 1.51
C ASN A 256 0.12 13.48 1.10
N VAL A 257 -0.51 14.30 1.93
CA VAL A 257 -1.79 14.95 1.60
C VAL A 257 -1.62 15.90 0.40
N ARG A 258 -0.52 16.68 0.36
CA ARG A 258 -0.22 17.57 -0.77
C ARG A 258 0.11 16.81 -2.05
N TRP A 259 0.90 15.75 -1.95
CA TRP A 259 1.29 14.93 -3.11
C TRP A 259 0.10 14.17 -3.69
N ALA A 260 -0.83 13.70 -2.85
CA ALA A 260 -2.07 13.10 -3.33
C ALA A 260 -2.88 14.07 -4.21
N ALA A 261 -2.97 15.36 -3.81
CA ALA A 261 -3.62 16.38 -4.63
C ALA A 261 -2.85 16.64 -5.95
N TYR A 262 -1.51 16.76 -5.88
CA TYR A 262 -0.67 16.94 -7.06
C TYR A 262 -0.83 15.82 -8.08
N VAL A 263 -0.78 14.57 -7.62
CA VAL A 263 -0.93 13.40 -8.50
C VAL A 263 -2.31 13.41 -9.17
N ARG A 264 -3.38 13.73 -8.41
CA ARG A 264 -4.72 13.80 -8.98
C ARG A 264 -4.82 14.88 -10.06
N ASP A 265 -4.30 16.08 -9.79
CA ASP A 265 -4.29 17.19 -10.74
C ASP A 265 -3.51 16.85 -12.02
N ARG A 266 -2.39 16.13 -11.90
CA ARG A 266 -1.60 15.67 -13.07
C ARG A 266 -2.32 14.61 -13.89
N LEU A 267 -2.95 13.63 -13.23
CA LEU A 267 -3.77 12.62 -13.91
C LEU A 267 -4.95 13.26 -14.67
N ASP A 268 -5.65 14.18 -14.02
CA ASP A 268 -6.80 14.88 -14.61
C ASP A 268 -6.37 15.72 -15.82
N SER A 269 -5.29 16.48 -15.68
CA SER A 269 -4.76 17.34 -16.77
C SER A 269 -4.20 16.55 -17.96
N ALA A 270 -3.70 15.33 -17.71
CA ALA A 270 -3.24 14.41 -18.75
C ALA A 270 -4.39 13.61 -19.40
N GLY A 271 -5.64 13.82 -18.97
CA GLY A 271 -6.82 13.16 -19.52
C GLY A 271 -7.12 11.80 -18.90
N PHE A 272 -6.60 11.49 -17.69
CA PHE A 272 -6.82 10.24 -16.95
C PHE A 272 -7.68 10.45 -15.70
N ALA A 273 -8.73 11.27 -15.78
CA ALA A 273 -9.63 11.56 -14.66
C ALA A 273 -10.31 10.30 -14.07
N TRP A 274 -10.41 9.23 -14.85
CA TRP A 274 -10.96 7.95 -14.41
C TRP A 274 -9.94 7.04 -13.71
N ALA A 275 -8.63 7.30 -13.89
CA ALA A 275 -7.61 6.45 -13.31
C ALA A 275 -7.58 6.62 -11.79
N GLU A 276 -7.55 5.50 -11.08
CA GLU A 276 -7.27 5.50 -9.64
C GLU A 276 -5.83 5.93 -9.39
N HIS A 277 -5.54 6.45 -8.20
CA HIS A 277 -4.16 6.56 -7.77
C HIS A 277 -3.97 6.00 -6.36
N THR A 278 -2.86 5.30 -6.18
CA THR A 278 -2.58 4.56 -4.97
C THR A 278 -1.18 4.88 -4.44
N LEU A 279 -1.11 5.18 -3.15
CA LEU A 279 0.14 5.23 -2.41
C LEU A 279 0.45 3.82 -1.89
N ASN A 280 1.02 2.98 -2.76
CA ASN A 280 1.10 1.55 -2.52
C ASN A 280 2.40 1.08 -1.87
N GLU A 281 3.21 2.01 -1.40
CA GLU A 281 4.33 1.77 -0.51
C GLU A 281 4.55 3.01 0.35
N TRP A 282 4.22 2.93 1.64
CA TRP A 282 4.47 4.03 2.56
C TRP A 282 4.78 3.55 3.97
N ASN A 283 5.63 4.28 4.65
CA ASN A 283 5.87 4.17 6.08
C ASN A 283 6.38 5.51 6.59
N CYS A 284 5.80 6.01 7.67
CA CYS A 284 6.30 7.22 8.31
C CYS A 284 7.26 6.81 9.44
N HIS A 285 8.50 7.28 9.36
CA HIS A 285 9.51 7.04 10.38
C HIS A 285 9.75 5.55 10.72
N PRO A 286 10.18 4.71 9.75
CA PRO A 286 10.41 3.30 9.99
C PRO A 286 11.46 3.03 11.09
N GLU A 287 12.35 3.99 11.39
CA GLU A 287 13.29 3.94 12.50
C GLU A 287 12.62 3.92 13.88
N LEU A 288 11.36 4.35 13.96
CA LEU A 288 10.54 4.29 15.18
C LEU A 288 9.84 2.94 15.38
N LYS A 289 10.19 1.94 14.57
CA LYS A 289 9.62 0.58 14.65
C LYS A 289 9.38 0.13 16.06
N GLY A 290 8.16 -0.35 16.35
CA GLY A 290 7.77 -0.92 17.62
C GLY A 290 7.41 0.09 18.72
N THR A 291 7.58 1.39 18.49
CA THR A 291 7.23 2.43 19.47
C THR A 291 5.75 2.85 19.37
N PHE A 292 5.22 3.42 20.44
CA PHE A 292 3.86 4.00 20.45
C PHE A 292 3.77 5.21 19.51
N ARG A 293 4.84 5.99 19.36
CA ARG A 293 4.93 7.09 18.40
C ARG A 293 4.72 6.62 16.97
N HIS A 294 5.36 5.51 16.58
CA HIS A 294 5.14 4.91 15.26
C HIS A 294 3.67 4.50 15.06
N GLY A 295 3.04 3.91 16.09
CA GLY A 295 1.62 3.59 16.06
C GLY A 295 0.74 4.83 15.87
N ALA A 296 0.97 5.90 16.63
CA ALA A 296 0.20 7.13 16.52
C ALA A 296 0.35 7.80 15.13
N LEU A 297 1.59 7.87 14.61
CA LEU A 297 1.87 8.39 13.26
C LEU A 297 1.20 7.54 12.18
N THR A 298 1.25 6.21 12.30
CA THR A 298 0.56 5.29 11.38
C THR A 298 -0.97 5.51 11.41
N ALA A 299 -1.56 5.66 12.61
CA ALA A 299 -2.98 5.98 12.75
C ALA A 299 -3.31 7.35 12.12
N GLY A 300 -2.55 8.39 12.45
CA GLY A 300 -2.74 9.73 11.90
C GLY A 300 -2.67 9.75 10.37
N MET A 301 -1.70 9.04 9.79
CA MET A 301 -1.56 8.90 8.32
C MET A 301 -2.81 8.29 7.70
N LEU A 302 -3.28 7.15 8.20
CA LEU A 302 -4.48 6.48 7.68
C LEU A 302 -5.72 7.39 7.74
N LEU A 303 -5.91 8.08 8.89
CA LEU A 303 -7.06 8.98 9.08
C LEU A 303 -7.00 10.21 8.15
N ALA A 304 -5.81 10.76 7.91
CA ALA A 304 -5.61 11.88 7.00
C ALA A 304 -5.81 11.46 5.53
N LEU A 305 -5.20 10.34 5.10
CA LEU A 305 -5.25 9.88 3.72
C LEU A 305 -6.66 9.46 3.28
N GLN A 306 -7.52 8.98 4.18
CA GLN A 306 -8.94 8.75 3.87
C GLN A 306 -9.63 10.00 3.29
N LYS A 307 -9.20 11.19 3.68
CA LYS A 307 -9.82 12.47 3.30
C LYS A 307 -9.22 13.07 2.01
N THR A 308 -8.25 12.41 1.39
CA THR A 308 -7.59 12.83 0.14
C THR A 308 -8.28 12.23 -1.09
N SER A 309 -7.73 12.47 -2.26
CA SER A 309 -8.15 11.86 -3.54
C SER A 309 -7.65 10.43 -3.74
N LEU A 310 -6.77 9.90 -2.87
CA LEU A 310 -6.27 8.53 -2.96
C LEU A 310 -7.42 7.50 -2.94
N ASP A 311 -7.30 6.47 -3.76
CA ASP A 311 -8.26 5.37 -3.83
C ASP A 311 -7.88 4.24 -2.88
N SER A 312 -6.59 3.96 -2.72
CA SER A 312 -6.06 2.95 -1.81
C SER A 312 -4.65 3.29 -1.34
N THR A 313 -4.20 2.67 -0.25
CA THR A 313 -2.79 2.74 0.17
C THR A 313 -2.32 1.41 0.75
N MET A 314 -1.00 1.14 0.72
CA MET A 314 -0.37 -0.04 1.31
C MET A 314 0.79 0.37 2.20
N PHE A 315 0.67 0.04 3.49
CA PHE A 315 1.72 0.26 4.48
C PHE A 315 2.92 -0.67 4.20
N TYR A 316 4.11 -0.17 4.10
CA TYR A 316 5.33 -0.93 3.88
C TYR A 316 6.12 -1.09 5.16
N ASP A 317 6.19 -2.30 5.82
CA ASP A 317 5.55 -3.51 5.32
C ASP A 317 5.05 -4.40 6.48
N ALA A 318 4.23 -5.37 6.13
CA ALA A 318 3.71 -6.38 7.04
C ALA A 318 4.59 -7.64 7.10
N GLY A 319 5.68 -7.69 6.36
CA GLY A 319 6.62 -8.80 6.37
C GLY A 319 7.19 -9.07 7.75
N TYR A 320 7.78 -10.23 7.92
CA TYR A 320 8.32 -10.69 9.18
C TYR A 320 9.86 -10.66 9.16
N GLY A 321 10.49 -10.10 10.18
CA GLY A 321 11.94 -10.07 10.29
C GLY A 321 12.55 -8.78 10.84
N LEU A 322 13.88 -8.64 10.68
CA LEU A 322 14.68 -7.61 11.34
C LEU A 322 14.70 -6.25 10.61
N SER A 323 14.28 -6.17 9.34
CA SER A 323 14.24 -4.90 8.61
C SER A 323 13.44 -3.85 9.41
N MET A 324 13.89 -2.59 9.37
CA MET A 324 13.21 -1.47 10.02
C MET A 324 11.79 -1.25 9.44
N TYR A 325 11.58 -1.58 8.18
CA TYR A 325 10.28 -1.45 7.52
C TYR A 325 9.26 -2.48 8.02
N ARG A 326 9.69 -3.67 8.46
CA ARG A 326 8.84 -4.77 8.99
C ARG A 326 8.35 -4.44 10.38
N SER A 327 7.41 -3.52 10.49
CA SER A 327 7.07 -2.83 11.73
C SER A 327 5.68 -3.13 12.29
N LEU A 328 5.03 -4.20 11.85
CA LEU A 328 3.77 -4.65 12.44
C LEU A 328 3.95 -5.73 13.52
N PHE A 329 5.07 -6.49 13.46
CA PHE A 329 5.30 -7.65 14.33
C PHE A 329 6.71 -7.64 14.90
N GLU A 330 6.82 -8.05 16.17
CA GLU A 330 8.10 -8.29 16.81
C GLU A 330 8.73 -9.57 16.21
N PRO A 331 9.98 -9.51 15.72
CA PRO A 331 10.53 -10.60 14.89
C PRO A 331 10.78 -11.92 15.63
N VAL A 332 10.97 -11.91 16.94
CA VAL A 332 11.28 -13.10 17.73
C VAL A 332 10.05 -13.68 18.41
N THR A 333 9.30 -12.84 19.10
CA THR A 333 8.14 -13.26 19.91
C THR A 333 6.83 -13.28 19.13
N LYS A 334 6.81 -12.71 17.91
CA LYS A 334 5.62 -12.53 17.07
C LYS A 334 4.52 -11.66 17.73
N LYS A 335 4.87 -10.86 18.75
CA LYS A 335 3.96 -9.91 19.37
C LYS A 335 3.61 -8.79 18.39
N LEU A 336 2.40 -8.27 18.51
CA LEU A 336 1.91 -7.18 17.68
C LEU A 336 2.48 -5.85 18.20
N TYR A 337 3.00 -5.05 17.27
CA TYR A 337 3.47 -3.70 17.56
C TYR A 337 2.32 -2.67 17.54
N PRO A 338 2.50 -1.47 18.10
CA PRO A 338 1.49 -0.40 18.08
C PRO A 338 0.96 -0.07 16.69
N ALA A 339 1.82 -0.07 15.65
CA ALA A 339 1.43 0.18 14.26
C ALA A 339 0.42 -0.84 13.71
N TYR A 340 0.49 -2.11 14.15
CA TYR A 340 -0.54 -3.09 13.79
C TYR A 340 -1.92 -2.67 14.29
N TYR A 341 -2.00 -2.14 15.51
CA TYR A 341 -3.30 -1.73 16.06
C TYR A 341 -3.86 -0.47 15.39
N SER A 342 -3.02 0.33 14.74
CA SER A 342 -3.48 1.43 13.88
C SER A 342 -4.18 0.91 12.63
N ILE A 343 -3.59 -0.10 11.96
CA ILE A 343 -4.21 -0.83 10.84
C ILE A 343 -5.52 -1.49 11.32
N PHE A 344 -5.49 -2.16 12.47
CA PHE A 344 -6.66 -2.82 13.05
C PHE A 344 -7.80 -1.85 13.40
N ALA A 345 -7.48 -0.70 13.99
CA ALA A 345 -8.48 0.35 14.30
C ALA A 345 -9.12 0.92 13.02
N PHE A 346 -8.30 1.16 11.98
CA PHE A 346 -8.83 1.58 10.69
C PHE A 346 -9.71 0.50 10.05
N GLY A 347 -9.34 -0.77 10.17
CA GLY A 347 -10.14 -1.91 9.71
C GLY A 347 -11.54 -1.96 10.31
N LYS A 348 -11.71 -1.51 11.58
CA LYS A 348 -13.05 -1.37 12.19
C LYS A 348 -13.88 -0.31 11.48
N LEU A 349 -13.30 0.84 11.13
CA LEU A 349 -14.00 1.87 10.35
C LEU A 349 -14.34 1.36 8.95
N TYR A 350 -13.39 0.68 8.30
CA TYR A 350 -13.59 0.10 6.97
C TYR A 350 -14.73 -0.91 6.94
N THR A 351 -14.85 -1.75 7.97
CA THR A 351 -15.92 -2.75 8.10
C THR A 351 -17.31 -2.10 8.27
N LEU A 352 -17.40 -0.92 8.90
CA LEU A 352 -18.65 -0.15 8.99
C LEU A 352 -19.04 0.45 7.63
N GLY A 353 -18.10 0.80 6.81
CA GLY A 353 -18.25 1.09 5.39
C GLY A 353 -18.58 2.53 5.02
N THR A 354 -19.28 3.31 5.84
CA THR A 354 -19.68 4.69 5.49
C THR A 354 -19.07 5.68 6.45
N ARG A 355 -18.32 6.65 5.92
CA ARG A 355 -17.74 7.74 6.71
C ARG A 355 -18.83 8.63 7.29
N ALA A 356 -18.69 9.00 8.56
CA ALA A 356 -19.46 10.04 9.20
C ALA A 356 -18.62 11.32 9.35
N LYS A 357 -19.31 12.47 9.46
CA LYS A 357 -18.65 13.77 9.55
C LYS A 357 -17.93 13.92 10.89
N THR A 358 -16.68 14.39 10.85
CA THR A 358 -15.90 14.78 12.04
C THR A 358 -15.49 16.25 11.93
N SER A 359 -15.13 16.86 13.07
CA SER A 359 -14.43 18.15 13.06
C SER A 359 -13.19 18.08 12.14
N PRO A 360 -12.76 19.21 11.56
CA PRO A 360 -11.48 19.27 10.85
C PRO A 360 -10.33 18.83 11.74
N ASP A 361 -9.31 18.20 11.14
CA ASP A 361 -8.09 17.87 11.84
C ASP A 361 -7.37 19.15 12.32
N ALA A 362 -6.77 19.06 13.48
CA ALA A 362 -5.88 20.09 13.99
C ALA A 362 -4.43 19.64 13.89
N ALA A 363 -3.48 20.57 14.10
CA ALA A 363 -2.04 20.24 14.04
C ALA A 363 -1.72 19.01 14.91
N GLY A 364 -1.33 17.92 14.26
CA GLY A 364 -0.96 16.66 14.90
C GLY A 364 -2.11 15.85 15.52
N VAL A 365 -3.37 16.27 15.39
CA VAL A 365 -4.54 15.48 15.86
C VAL A 365 -5.47 15.19 14.71
N TYR A 366 -5.74 13.92 14.49
CA TYR A 366 -6.54 13.41 13.36
C TYR A 366 -7.72 12.61 13.88
N SER A 367 -8.85 12.68 13.21
CA SER A 367 -10.06 11.94 13.60
C SER A 367 -10.84 11.43 12.39
N LEU A 368 -11.44 10.26 12.51
CA LEU A 368 -12.30 9.68 11.48
C LEU A 368 -13.41 8.87 12.13
N ALA A 369 -14.64 9.08 11.69
CA ALA A 369 -15.81 8.35 12.15
C ALA A 369 -16.44 7.54 11.02
N ALA A 370 -17.05 6.42 11.37
CA ALA A 370 -17.81 5.59 10.44
C ALA A 370 -19.06 5.01 11.08
N VAL A 371 -20.03 4.70 10.22
CA VAL A 371 -21.31 4.05 10.57
C VAL A 371 -21.64 2.95 9.57
N ASN A 372 -22.53 2.04 9.99
CA ASN A 372 -23.14 1.07 9.07
C ASN A 372 -24.69 1.17 9.08
N GLY A 373 -25.33 0.42 8.18
CA GLY A 373 -26.80 0.38 8.09
C GLY A 373 -27.49 -0.35 9.25
N GLU A 374 -26.74 -0.96 10.16
CA GLU A 374 -27.26 -1.69 11.34
C GLU A 374 -27.23 -0.84 12.62
N GLY A 375 -26.91 0.45 12.52
CA GLY A 375 -26.84 1.37 13.64
C GLY A 375 -25.55 1.31 14.45
N LYS A 376 -24.50 0.63 13.98
CA LYS A 376 -23.19 0.65 14.63
C LYS A 376 -22.37 1.86 14.19
N ALA A 377 -21.65 2.44 15.12
CA ALA A 377 -20.79 3.60 14.92
C ALA A 377 -19.41 3.37 15.55
N ALA A 378 -18.38 3.96 14.95
CA ALA A 378 -17.04 3.98 15.51
C ALA A 378 -16.33 5.30 15.19
N LEU A 379 -15.38 5.68 16.06
CA LEU A 379 -14.54 6.86 15.90
C LEU A 379 -13.12 6.50 16.31
N VAL A 380 -12.16 6.83 15.47
CA VAL A 380 -10.72 6.76 15.79
C VAL A 380 -10.18 8.18 15.89
N ILE A 381 -9.40 8.45 16.95
CA ILE A 381 -8.71 9.73 17.17
C ILE A 381 -7.25 9.43 17.46
N ALA A 382 -6.34 10.08 16.75
CA ALA A 382 -4.90 9.96 16.94
C ALA A 382 -4.28 11.31 17.31
N ASN A 383 -3.45 11.32 18.35
CA ASN A 383 -2.56 12.43 18.72
C ASN A 383 -1.12 12.04 18.35
N THR A 384 -0.59 12.67 17.32
CA THR A 384 0.79 12.45 16.83
C THR A 384 1.80 13.43 17.45
N ASN A 385 1.35 14.32 18.33
CA ASN A 385 2.22 15.28 19.01
C ASN A 385 3.01 14.62 20.13
N ASP A 386 4.18 15.19 20.45
CA ASP A 386 5.02 14.81 21.59
C ASP A 386 4.50 15.37 22.93
N SER A 387 3.30 15.95 22.94
CA SER A 387 2.63 16.47 24.12
C SER A 387 1.17 15.98 24.18
N PRO A 388 0.62 15.80 25.40
CA PRO A 388 -0.78 15.46 25.56
C PRO A 388 -1.70 16.60 25.14
N VAL A 389 -2.93 16.25 24.74
CA VAL A 389 -3.95 17.21 24.29
C VAL A 389 -5.23 17.00 25.10
N GLU A 390 -5.74 18.06 25.76
CA GLU A 390 -7.06 18.01 26.40
C GLU A 390 -8.15 17.71 25.35
N LEU A 391 -9.01 16.73 25.66
CA LEU A 391 -10.06 16.24 24.77
C LEU A 391 -11.44 16.57 25.35
N GLU A 392 -12.21 17.36 24.62
CA GLU A 392 -13.66 17.47 24.76
C GLU A 392 -14.30 16.76 23.55
N LEU A 393 -15.05 15.70 23.81
CA LEU A 393 -15.67 14.90 22.75
C LEU A 393 -17.18 15.07 22.75
N GLU A 394 -17.74 15.37 21.57
CA GLU A 394 -19.17 15.42 21.31
C GLU A 394 -19.55 14.37 20.26
N LEU A 395 -20.46 13.45 20.62
CA LEU A 395 -20.99 12.42 19.75
C LEU A 395 -22.44 12.73 19.40
N MET A 396 -22.67 13.29 18.21
CA MET A 396 -24.01 13.62 17.74
C MET A 396 -24.64 12.40 17.05
N GLY A 397 -25.85 12.05 17.44
CA GLY A 397 -26.59 10.92 16.84
C GLY A 397 -26.14 9.54 17.32
N ALA A 398 -25.29 9.44 18.33
CA ALA A 398 -24.91 8.19 18.95
C ALA A 398 -25.05 8.24 20.48
N ASP A 399 -25.13 7.07 21.10
CA ASP A 399 -25.06 6.91 22.55
C ASP A 399 -23.64 7.09 23.07
N ALA A 400 -23.49 7.07 24.41
CA ALA A 400 -22.16 7.01 25.00
C ALA A 400 -21.40 5.77 24.48
N PRO A 401 -20.06 5.86 24.32
CA PRO A 401 -19.30 4.72 23.82
C PRO A 401 -19.51 3.47 24.67
N GLU A 402 -19.83 2.36 24.04
CA GLU A 402 -19.91 1.04 24.66
C GLU A 402 -18.52 0.51 24.97
N LYS A 403 -17.54 0.89 24.15
CA LYS A 403 -16.16 0.43 24.23
C LYS A 403 -15.19 1.49 23.79
N VAL A 404 -14.11 1.65 24.54
CA VAL A 404 -12.98 2.53 24.22
C VAL A 404 -11.71 1.70 24.30
N MET A 405 -11.02 1.54 23.19
CA MET A 405 -9.71 0.91 23.13
C MET A 405 -8.64 1.98 22.98
N GLN A 406 -7.55 1.82 23.75
CA GLN A 406 -6.45 2.79 23.78
C GLN A 406 -5.12 2.13 23.42
N VAL A 407 -4.30 2.91 22.69
CA VAL A 407 -2.87 2.66 22.45
C VAL A 407 -2.11 3.91 22.85
N SER A 408 -1.29 3.79 23.88
CA SER A 408 -0.43 4.85 24.42
C SER A 408 0.72 4.21 25.20
N GLU A 409 1.66 4.99 25.70
CA GLU A 409 2.76 4.46 26.49
C GLU A 409 2.24 3.62 27.67
N GLY A 410 2.71 2.38 27.75
CA GLY A 410 2.25 1.41 28.77
C GLY A 410 0.86 0.81 28.54
N CYS A 411 0.14 1.20 27.49
CA CYS A 411 -1.20 0.69 27.17
C CYS A 411 -1.26 0.26 25.71
N LEU A 412 -1.29 -1.06 25.46
CA LEU A 412 -1.32 -1.60 24.11
C LEU A 412 -2.66 -2.28 23.83
N TRP A 413 -3.56 -1.56 23.14
CA TRP A 413 -4.89 -2.03 22.77
C TRP A 413 -5.69 -2.59 23.95
N GLN A 414 -5.80 -1.81 24.99
CA GLN A 414 -6.57 -2.17 26.19
C GLN A 414 -7.83 -1.32 26.30
N GLU A 415 -8.85 -1.90 26.89
CA GLU A 415 -10.08 -1.18 27.19
C GLU A 415 -9.84 -0.16 28.32
N ALA A 416 -10.30 1.07 28.12
CA ALA A 416 -10.11 2.17 29.03
C ALA A 416 -11.40 2.98 29.16
N ALA A 417 -11.50 3.83 30.17
CA ALA A 417 -12.51 4.86 30.23
C ALA A 417 -12.25 5.91 29.12
N LEU A 418 -13.29 6.61 28.69
CA LEU A 418 -13.12 7.71 27.74
C LEU A 418 -12.19 8.77 28.35
N PRO A 419 -11.02 9.02 27.74
CA PRO A 419 -10.04 9.91 28.32
C PRO A 419 -10.46 11.38 28.15
N LYS A 420 -10.17 12.22 29.14
CA LYS A 420 -10.26 13.68 29.04
C LYS A 420 -8.98 14.30 28.46
N VAL A 421 -7.92 13.51 28.34
CA VAL A 421 -6.63 13.89 27.78
C VAL A 421 -6.19 12.77 26.86
N LEU A 422 -5.89 13.09 25.62
CA LEU A 422 -5.19 12.21 24.69
C LEU A 422 -3.68 12.32 25.00
N GLU A 423 -3.08 11.25 25.46
CA GLU A 423 -1.65 11.21 25.73
C GLU A 423 -0.83 11.55 24.47
N ALA A 424 0.41 11.97 24.68
CA ALA A 424 1.35 12.16 23.59
C ALA A 424 1.52 10.83 22.82
N ASN A 425 1.66 10.92 21.49
CA ASN A 425 1.95 9.73 20.67
C ASN A 425 0.97 8.56 20.92
N SER A 426 -0.31 8.85 20.91
CA SER A 426 -1.37 7.89 21.26
C SER A 426 -2.53 7.91 20.27
N PHE A 427 -3.36 6.88 20.31
CA PHE A 427 -4.66 6.90 19.64
C PHE A 427 -5.70 6.09 20.42
N ILE A 428 -6.96 6.41 20.21
CA ILE A 428 -8.12 5.69 20.75
C ILE A 428 -9.07 5.27 19.64
N CYS A 429 -9.76 4.17 19.87
CA CYS A 429 -10.83 3.68 19.01
C CYS A 429 -12.10 3.50 19.86
N LEU A 430 -13.16 4.22 19.53
CA LEU A 430 -14.46 4.17 20.19
C LEU A 430 -15.43 3.34 19.36
N GLU A 431 -16.25 2.53 20.03
CA GLU A 431 -17.41 1.84 19.41
C GLU A 431 -18.68 2.28 20.15
N ALA A 432 -19.75 2.59 19.41
CA ALA A 432 -21.02 3.07 19.96
C ALA A 432 -22.19 2.59 19.09
N GLN A 433 -23.42 2.74 19.63
CA GLN A 433 -24.66 2.57 18.86
C GLN A 433 -25.20 3.94 18.45
N MET A 434 -25.78 4.00 17.26
CA MET A 434 -26.54 5.17 16.83
C MET A 434 -27.85 5.25 17.61
N LYS A 435 -28.25 6.46 17.96
CA LYS A 435 -29.58 6.73 18.53
C LYS A 435 -30.65 6.45 17.48
N ASN A 436 -31.69 5.78 17.93
CA ASN A 436 -32.89 5.55 17.10
C ASN A 436 -33.62 6.87 16.75
#